data_09b0f685fb0881a545e05c633df93d8c
#
_entry.id   09b0f685fb0881a545e05c633df93d8c
#
_cell.length_a   1.000
_cell.length_b   1.000
_cell.length_c   1.000
_cell.angle_alpha   90.00
_cell.angle_beta   90.00
_cell.angle_gamma   90.00
#
_symmetry.space_group_name_H-M   'P 1'
#
loop_
_entity.id
_entity.type
_entity.pdbx_description
1 polymer ?
#
loop_
_entity_poly.entity_id
_entity_poly.type
_entity_poly.pdbx_seq_one_letter_code
_entity_poly.pdbx_strand_id
1 'polypeptide(L)'
;MSKKSIGSRTLKAGAALLAVGAGVAAINAKNKNGTEKKEIKEIQKKEYEQYRNTERGKYDKNSKGIYYSNGNYEAFARPEKPEGVDAKSAYIVGSGLASLAAACFLVRDGQMKGSHIHILEAMDIAGGACDGINDPTRGYVMRGGREMENHFECLWDLFRSIPSLEKPGASVLDEYYWLNKHDPNYSLCRATVNQGEDAHTDGKFNLSQKGCMEIMKLFFTKDEDLYDKKIEDFFDEEVFDSDFWLYWRTMFAFENWHSALEMKLYIQRFIHHIGGLPDFSALKFTKYNQYESLILPMQKYLEAAGVKFQFNTRVENVIFEFKDGKKIARTIECNVKGKEETIELTENDLVFVTNGSCTESTIYGDHTHAPVGDAEVRTSGCWSLWKNIAKQDPLFGHPEKFCGNVSKSNWESATVTTSDEKIIDHIKKICKRDPRTGNVVTGGIVSCKDSSWLLSWTINRQGQFKEQKKDEVCVWVYSLFTDVAGDYVKKPMKECTGEEITAEWLYHIGIPVDEIDELAKNHCLSLIHI
;
A
#
# COMPACT_ATOMS: atom_id res chain seq x y z
N MET A 1 -32.00 2.69 -21.33
CA MET A 1 -32.00 1.29 -20.91
C MET A 1 -31.60 1.16 -19.46
N SER A 2 -32.28 0.31 -18.74
CA SER A 2 -32.49 0.34 -17.29
C SER A 2 -31.22 0.14 -16.44
N LYS A 3 -30.96 1.06 -15.50
CA LYS A 3 -29.95 0.98 -14.41
C LYS A 3 -30.10 -0.23 -13.46
N LYS A 4 -31.11 -1.07 -13.65
CA LYS A 4 -31.39 -2.26 -12.81
C LYS A 4 -30.60 -3.52 -13.15
N SER A 5 -29.89 -3.60 -14.28
CA SER A 5 -29.25 -4.86 -14.70
C SER A 5 -27.81 -5.04 -14.24
N ILE A 6 -27.09 -3.96 -13.95
CA ILE A 6 -25.67 -3.99 -13.58
C ILE A 6 -25.50 -4.40 -12.10
N GLY A 7 -26.27 -3.81 -11.19
CA GLY A 7 -26.19 -4.13 -9.76
C GLY A 7 -26.57 -5.57 -9.39
N SER A 8 -27.45 -6.19 -10.19
CA SER A 8 -27.92 -7.57 -9.94
C SER A 8 -26.90 -8.66 -10.34
N ARG A 9 -25.99 -8.37 -11.28
CA ARG A 9 -24.99 -9.33 -11.76
C ARG A 9 -23.72 -9.34 -10.93
N THR A 10 -23.29 -8.18 -10.44
CA THR A 10 -22.15 -8.04 -9.52
C THR A 10 -22.47 -8.64 -8.15
N LEU A 11 -23.69 -8.46 -7.65
CA LEU A 11 -24.19 -9.16 -6.46
C LEU A 11 -24.21 -10.69 -6.62
N LYS A 12 -24.46 -11.20 -7.83
CA LYS A 12 -24.48 -12.65 -8.09
C LYS A 12 -23.08 -13.27 -8.10
N ALA A 13 -22.04 -12.58 -8.53
CA ALA A 13 -20.66 -13.09 -8.48
C ALA A 13 -20.11 -13.07 -7.03
N GLY A 14 -20.32 -11.98 -6.30
CA GLY A 14 -19.97 -11.91 -4.88
C GLY A 14 -20.81 -12.85 -4.01
N ALA A 15 -22.12 -12.97 -4.30
CA ALA A 15 -23.01 -13.93 -3.64
C ALA A 15 -22.71 -15.39 -4.01
N ALA A 16 -22.19 -15.66 -5.20
CA ALA A 16 -21.75 -17.01 -5.57
C ALA A 16 -20.47 -17.42 -4.80
N LEU A 17 -19.51 -16.51 -4.63
CA LEU A 17 -18.32 -16.73 -3.78
C LEU A 17 -18.71 -16.91 -2.30
N LEU A 18 -19.62 -16.11 -1.79
CA LEU A 18 -20.16 -16.26 -0.42
C LEU A 18 -21.04 -17.50 -0.25
N ALA A 19 -21.84 -17.86 -1.27
CA ALA A 19 -22.68 -19.05 -1.24
C ALA A 19 -21.89 -20.34 -1.36
N VAL A 20 -20.78 -20.35 -2.13
CA VAL A 20 -19.85 -21.48 -2.19
C VAL A 20 -19.07 -21.61 -0.87
N GLY A 21 -18.65 -20.49 -0.27
CA GLY A 21 -18.02 -20.48 1.07
C GLY A 21 -18.98 -21.00 2.15
N ALA A 22 -20.22 -20.56 2.15
CA ALA A 22 -21.27 -21.07 3.04
C ALA A 22 -21.64 -22.52 2.74
N GLY A 23 -21.63 -22.93 1.47
CA GLY A 23 -21.88 -24.32 1.03
C GLY A 23 -20.76 -25.26 1.49
N VAL A 24 -19.49 -24.90 1.34
CA VAL A 24 -18.34 -25.70 1.81
C VAL A 24 -18.31 -25.76 3.34
N ALA A 25 -18.58 -24.65 4.02
CA ALA A 25 -18.72 -24.65 5.47
C ALA A 25 -19.89 -25.53 5.95
N ALA A 26 -21.02 -25.54 5.21
CA ALA A 26 -22.17 -26.40 5.51
C ALA A 26 -21.91 -27.89 5.21
N ILE A 27 -21.14 -28.20 4.17
CA ILE A 27 -20.74 -29.58 3.83
C ILE A 27 -19.74 -30.10 4.90
N ASN A 28 -18.75 -29.30 5.29
CA ASN A 28 -17.82 -29.67 6.39
C ASN A 28 -18.54 -29.75 7.74
N ALA A 29 -19.59 -28.95 7.96
CA ALA A 29 -20.40 -29.04 9.18
C ALA A 29 -21.35 -30.24 9.20
N LYS A 30 -21.81 -30.74 8.03
CA LYS A 30 -22.65 -31.95 7.93
C LYS A 30 -21.84 -33.25 8.10
N ASN A 31 -20.56 -33.25 7.77
CA ASN A 31 -19.70 -34.45 7.84
C ASN A 31 -19.02 -34.63 9.20
N LYS A 32 -19.18 -33.73 10.15
CA LYS A 32 -18.68 -33.90 11.53
C LYS A 32 -19.74 -34.53 12.41
N ASN A 33 -19.45 -35.75 12.88
CA ASN A 33 -20.27 -36.48 13.83
C ASN A 33 -20.51 -35.64 15.09
N GLY A 34 -21.68 -35.83 15.74
CA GLY A 34 -22.09 -35.05 16.91
C GLY A 34 -21.13 -35.10 18.11
N THR A 35 -20.25 -36.11 18.14
CA THR A 35 -19.19 -36.32 19.15
C THR A 35 -18.06 -35.29 18.96
N GLU A 36 -17.55 -35.10 17.74
CA GLU A 36 -16.50 -34.12 17.46
C GLU A 36 -16.94 -32.67 17.75
N LYS A 37 -18.19 -32.34 17.50
CA LYS A 37 -18.74 -31.01 17.85
C LYS A 37 -18.79 -30.76 19.36
N LYS A 38 -19.00 -31.81 20.15
CA LYS A 38 -18.97 -31.72 21.62
C LYS A 38 -17.54 -31.53 22.12
N GLU A 39 -16.58 -32.30 21.58
CA GLU A 39 -15.15 -32.20 21.94
C GLU A 39 -14.58 -30.82 21.60
N ILE A 40 -14.86 -30.29 20.40
CA ILE A 40 -14.41 -28.95 19.99
C ILE A 40 -15.00 -27.87 20.93
N LYS A 41 -16.26 -27.98 21.30
CA LYS A 41 -16.88 -27.04 22.26
C LYS A 41 -16.28 -27.14 23.66
N GLU A 42 -15.91 -28.33 24.10
CA GLU A 42 -15.26 -28.50 25.40
C GLU A 42 -13.81 -28.00 25.40
N ILE A 43 -13.06 -28.17 24.29
CA ILE A 43 -11.72 -27.61 24.12
C ILE A 43 -11.79 -26.09 24.13
N GLN A 44 -12.66 -25.49 23.32
CA GLN A 44 -12.87 -24.03 23.28
C GLN A 44 -13.30 -23.47 24.63
N LYS A 45 -14.12 -24.22 25.39
CA LYS A 45 -14.52 -23.82 26.73
C LYS A 45 -13.36 -23.84 27.71
N LYS A 46 -12.49 -24.86 27.64
CA LYS A 46 -11.27 -24.96 28.47
C LYS A 46 -10.28 -23.86 28.14
N GLU A 47 -10.04 -23.59 26.85
CA GLU A 47 -9.17 -22.51 26.42
C GLU A 47 -9.68 -21.15 26.88
N TYR A 48 -10.99 -20.92 26.77
CA TYR A 48 -11.63 -19.70 27.27
C TYR A 48 -11.54 -19.56 28.81
N GLU A 49 -11.70 -20.66 29.55
CA GLU A 49 -11.54 -20.66 31.01
C GLU A 49 -10.08 -20.41 31.43
N GLN A 50 -9.10 -20.97 30.68
CA GLN A 50 -7.68 -20.68 30.88
C GLN A 50 -7.38 -19.21 30.60
N TYR A 51 -7.88 -18.65 29.49
CA TYR A 51 -7.71 -17.24 29.16
C TYR A 51 -8.29 -16.33 30.25
N ARG A 52 -9.49 -16.63 30.75
CA ARG A 52 -10.14 -15.85 31.82
C ARG A 52 -9.34 -15.80 33.12
N ASN A 53 -8.45 -16.75 33.34
CA ASN A 53 -7.61 -16.82 34.53
C ASN A 53 -6.25 -16.11 34.34
N THR A 54 -5.92 -15.64 33.12
CA THR A 54 -4.77 -14.78 32.88
C THR A 54 -5.03 -13.37 33.43
N GLU A 55 -3.95 -12.59 33.63
CA GLU A 55 -4.10 -11.18 34.04
C GLU A 55 -4.89 -10.38 33.01
N ARG A 56 -4.68 -10.63 31.73
CA ARG A 56 -5.46 -10.03 30.63
C ARG A 56 -6.94 -10.40 30.69
N GLY A 57 -7.25 -11.68 30.90
CA GLY A 57 -8.65 -12.13 31.04
C GLY A 57 -9.36 -11.55 32.26
N LYS A 58 -8.64 -11.30 33.36
CA LYS A 58 -9.17 -10.61 34.54
C LYS A 58 -9.47 -9.14 34.23
N TYR A 59 -8.57 -8.48 33.53
CA TYR A 59 -8.76 -7.10 33.10
C TYR A 59 -9.98 -6.95 32.18
N ASP A 60 -10.07 -7.80 31.15
CA ASP A 60 -11.20 -7.81 30.22
C ASP A 60 -12.54 -8.06 30.92
N LYS A 61 -12.57 -8.97 31.90
CA LYS A 61 -13.74 -9.22 32.72
C LYS A 61 -14.19 -7.99 33.50
N ASN A 62 -13.24 -7.21 34.02
CA ASN A 62 -13.52 -6.00 34.77
C ASN A 62 -14.00 -4.85 33.87
N SER A 63 -13.62 -4.85 32.58
CA SER A 63 -14.07 -3.88 31.57
C SER A 63 -15.45 -4.18 30.99
N LYS A 64 -16.21 -5.09 31.59
CA LYS A 64 -17.57 -5.50 31.17
C LYS A 64 -17.62 -6.25 29.83
N GLY A 65 -16.49 -6.80 29.38
CA GLY A 65 -16.44 -7.79 28.32
C GLY A 65 -16.71 -7.27 26.91
N ILE A 66 -16.43 -6.01 26.64
CA ILE A 66 -16.47 -5.47 25.28
C ILE A 66 -15.06 -5.53 24.71
N TYR A 67 -14.90 -6.28 23.60
CA TYR A 67 -13.60 -6.52 22.98
C TYR A 67 -13.59 -6.14 21.51
N TYR A 68 -12.48 -5.62 21.08
CA TYR A 68 -12.05 -5.61 19.69
C TYR A 68 -11.01 -6.71 19.48
N SER A 69 -10.77 -7.10 18.22
CA SER A 69 -9.78 -8.12 17.88
C SER A 69 -8.38 -7.85 18.45
N ASN A 70 -8.04 -6.58 18.67
CA ASN A 70 -6.74 -6.12 19.12
C ASN A 70 -6.74 -5.55 20.55
N GLY A 71 -7.82 -5.64 21.31
CA GLY A 71 -7.85 -5.08 22.64
C GLY A 71 -9.23 -4.84 23.25
N ASN A 72 -9.21 -3.99 24.24
CA ASN A 72 -10.33 -3.66 25.08
C ASN A 72 -10.99 -2.36 24.59
N TYR A 73 -12.31 -2.35 24.47
CA TYR A 73 -13.07 -1.18 24.02
C TYR A 73 -12.87 0.05 24.89
N GLU A 74 -12.77 -0.11 26.21
CA GLU A 74 -12.53 1.03 27.12
C GLU A 74 -11.19 1.67 26.86
N ALA A 75 -10.14 0.88 26.65
CA ALA A 75 -8.81 1.40 26.30
C ALA A 75 -8.81 2.14 24.97
N PHE A 76 -9.62 1.67 23.99
CA PHE A 76 -9.77 2.33 22.70
C PHE A 76 -10.60 3.62 22.80
N ALA A 77 -11.78 3.57 23.44
CA ALA A 77 -12.74 4.67 23.44
C ALA A 77 -12.39 5.76 24.47
N ARG A 78 -11.76 5.38 25.57
CA ARG A 78 -11.41 6.26 26.69
C ARG A 78 -10.05 5.87 27.25
N PRO A 79 -8.97 6.12 26.53
CA PRO A 79 -7.63 5.74 26.96
C PRO A 79 -7.28 6.47 28.27
N GLU A 80 -6.87 5.70 29.25
CA GLU A 80 -6.33 6.23 30.50
C GLU A 80 -4.82 6.40 30.37
N LYS A 81 -4.28 7.44 31.04
CA LYS A 81 -2.84 7.68 31.05
C LYS A 81 -2.11 6.51 31.70
N PRO A 82 -1.21 5.79 31.00
CA PRO A 82 -0.49 4.67 31.59
C PRO A 82 0.40 5.13 32.76
N GLU A 83 0.47 4.28 33.80
CA GLU A 83 1.36 4.52 34.91
C GLU A 83 2.81 4.59 34.43
N GLY A 84 3.57 5.57 34.93
CA GLY A 84 4.99 5.75 34.62
C GLY A 84 5.28 6.30 33.21
N VAL A 85 4.26 6.66 32.40
CA VAL A 85 4.49 7.16 31.03
C VAL A 85 5.31 8.45 31.00
N ASP A 86 5.20 9.29 32.02
CA ASP A 86 5.99 10.53 32.12
C ASP A 86 7.51 10.32 32.30
N ALA A 87 7.91 9.10 32.72
CA ALA A 87 9.31 8.71 32.83
C ALA A 87 9.84 8.01 31.57
N LYS A 88 8.97 7.75 30.57
CA LYS A 88 9.32 7.03 29.34
C LYS A 88 9.66 7.99 28.21
N SER A 89 10.59 7.56 27.36
CA SER A 89 10.84 8.17 26.05
C SER A 89 10.57 7.16 24.95
N ALA A 90 10.26 7.64 23.76
CA ALA A 90 10.05 6.83 22.58
C ALA A 90 10.99 7.27 21.46
N TYR A 91 11.72 6.32 20.89
CA TYR A 91 12.57 6.50 19.72
C TYR A 91 11.95 5.72 18.56
N ILE A 92 11.60 6.44 17.51
CA ILE A 92 10.88 5.90 16.35
C ILE A 92 11.79 6.03 15.14
N VAL A 93 12.13 4.89 14.55
CA VAL A 93 13.05 4.81 13.40
C VAL A 93 12.25 4.94 12.11
N GLY A 94 12.57 5.99 11.35
CA GLY A 94 11.85 6.41 10.16
C GLY A 94 10.67 7.33 10.47
N SER A 95 10.14 8.00 9.45
CA SER A 95 8.99 8.91 9.55
C SER A 95 7.89 8.57 8.53
N GLY A 96 7.80 7.31 8.11
CA GLY A 96 6.70 6.83 7.28
C GLY A 96 5.36 6.81 8.02
N LEU A 97 4.30 6.42 7.33
CA LEU A 97 2.94 6.41 7.86
C LEU A 97 2.81 5.64 9.19
N ALA A 98 3.45 4.47 9.30
CA ALA A 98 3.41 3.66 10.52
C ALA A 98 4.10 4.34 11.71
N SER A 99 5.25 4.97 11.47
CA SER A 99 5.98 5.74 12.48
C SER A 99 5.19 6.93 12.98
N LEU A 100 4.64 7.73 12.06
CA LEU A 100 3.84 8.89 12.41
C LEU A 100 2.56 8.50 13.14
N ALA A 101 1.91 7.40 12.71
CA ALA A 101 0.75 6.86 13.41
C ALA A 101 1.10 6.41 14.83
N ALA A 102 2.23 5.70 15.02
CA ALA A 102 2.70 5.30 16.35
C ALA A 102 2.92 6.53 17.26
N ALA A 103 3.59 7.57 16.74
CA ALA A 103 3.79 8.81 17.47
C ALA A 103 2.46 9.49 17.84
N CYS A 104 1.50 9.55 16.91
CA CYS A 104 0.18 10.11 17.16
C CYS A 104 -0.57 9.34 18.25
N PHE A 105 -0.54 8.01 18.23
CA PHE A 105 -1.17 7.18 19.28
C PHE A 105 -0.46 7.33 20.62
N LEU A 106 0.86 7.46 20.65
CA LEU A 106 1.60 7.75 21.89
C LEU A 106 1.18 9.09 22.50
N VAL A 107 1.00 10.13 21.68
CA VAL A 107 0.54 11.45 22.12
C VAL A 107 -0.93 11.39 22.56
N ARG A 108 -1.82 10.88 21.71
CA ARG A 108 -3.27 10.94 21.91
C ARG A 108 -3.75 9.96 22.96
N ASP A 109 -3.37 8.70 22.85
CA ASP A 109 -3.90 7.60 23.66
C ASP A 109 -2.95 7.24 24.80
N GLY A 110 -1.65 7.14 24.51
CA GLY A 110 -0.60 6.94 25.54
C GLY A 110 -0.38 8.13 26.44
N GLN A 111 -0.87 9.31 26.06
CA GLN A 111 -0.70 10.58 26.80
C GLN A 111 0.77 10.86 27.20
N MET A 112 1.69 10.40 26.33
CA MET A 112 3.11 10.67 26.46
C MET A 112 3.39 12.13 26.06
N LYS A 113 4.27 12.80 26.78
CA LYS A 113 4.69 14.15 26.41
C LYS A 113 5.41 14.12 25.06
N GLY A 114 5.01 14.98 24.12
CA GLY A 114 5.64 15.03 22.81
C GLY A 114 7.16 15.27 22.87
N SER A 115 7.64 16.05 23.85
CA SER A 115 9.08 16.26 24.08
C SER A 115 9.88 15.00 24.40
N HIS A 116 9.20 13.90 24.74
CA HIS A 116 9.79 12.58 25.01
C HIS A 116 9.72 11.65 23.80
N ILE A 117 9.13 12.10 22.69
CA ILE A 117 9.02 11.31 21.47
C ILE A 117 10.02 11.85 20.43
N HIS A 118 10.89 10.97 19.95
CA HIS A 118 11.96 11.27 19.00
C HIS A 118 11.74 10.46 17.73
N ILE A 119 11.56 11.12 16.60
CA ILE A 119 11.46 10.52 15.28
C ILE A 119 12.80 10.71 14.58
N LEU A 120 13.47 9.59 14.25
CA LEU A 120 14.79 9.56 13.62
C LEU A 120 14.60 9.27 12.13
N GLU A 121 14.78 10.27 11.28
CA GLU A 121 14.53 10.17 9.84
C GLU A 121 15.83 10.39 9.05
N ALA A 122 16.13 9.46 8.14
CA ALA A 122 17.33 9.51 7.33
C ALA A 122 17.32 10.65 6.29
N MET A 123 16.12 11.00 5.81
CA MET A 123 15.92 12.07 4.82
C MET A 123 15.73 13.43 5.51
N ASP A 124 15.61 14.47 4.71
CA ASP A 124 15.26 15.83 5.15
C ASP A 124 13.74 16.10 5.12
N ILE A 125 12.94 15.12 4.71
CA ILE A 125 11.49 15.18 4.61
C ILE A 125 10.86 13.95 5.27
N ALA A 126 9.72 14.14 5.92
CA ALA A 126 8.93 13.05 6.49
C ALA A 126 8.08 12.35 5.43
N GLY A 127 7.61 11.11 5.73
CA GLY A 127 6.58 10.43 4.95
C GLY A 127 7.00 9.09 4.36
N GLY A 128 8.27 8.78 4.31
CA GLY A 128 8.77 7.52 3.75
C GLY A 128 8.30 7.32 2.32
N ALA A 129 7.56 6.22 2.06
CA ALA A 129 7.02 5.92 0.74
C ALA A 129 5.76 6.74 0.35
N CYS A 130 5.21 7.54 1.25
CA CYS A 130 4.08 8.43 1.00
C CYS A 130 4.56 9.84 0.61
N ASP A 131 5.44 9.92 -0.34
CA ASP A 131 5.92 11.19 -0.87
C ASP A 131 4.94 11.82 -1.87
N GLY A 132 5.19 13.06 -2.18
CA GLY A 132 4.45 13.86 -3.15
C GLY A 132 5.33 15.04 -3.49
N ILE A 133 6.48 14.75 -4.13
CA ILE A 133 7.50 15.76 -4.41
C ILE A 133 7.13 16.50 -5.69
N ASN A 134 7.24 17.82 -5.65
CA ASN A 134 7.25 18.68 -6.83
C ASN A 134 8.69 19.13 -7.07
N ASP A 135 9.25 18.76 -8.21
CA ASP A 135 10.49 19.32 -8.71
C ASP A 135 10.16 20.29 -9.86
N PRO A 136 10.36 21.60 -9.67
CA PRO A 136 9.96 22.61 -10.68
C PRO A 136 10.60 22.43 -12.05
N THR A 137 11.70 21.69 -12.14
CA THR A 137 12.46 21.50 -13.38
C THR A 137 12.24 20.14 -14.03
N ARG A 138 11.84 19.14 -13.24
CA ARG A 138 11.71 17.75 -13.68
C ARG A 138 10.28 17.21 -13.62
N GLY A 139 9.37 17.91 -12.97
CA GLY A 139 7.97 17.51 -12.83
C GLY A 139 7.63 16.97 -11.44
N TYR A 140 6.58 16.17 -11.37
CA TYR A 140 6.05 15.65 -10.10
C TYR A 140 6.44 14.19 -9.89
N VAL A 141 6.55 13.77 -8.63
CA VAL A 141 6.83 12.38 -8.24
C VAL A 141 5.63 11.76 -7.53
N MET A 142 5.13 10.67 -8.08
CA MET A 142 4.19 9.75 -7.43
C MET A 142 4.78 8.34 -7.45
N ARG A 143 4.94 7.71 -6.30
CA ARG A 143 5.47 6.34 -6.20
C ARG A 143 4.40 5.26 -6.08
N GLY A 144 3.20 5.53 -6.53
CA GLY A 144 2.11 4.56 -6.53
C GLY A 144 0.74 5.21 -6.57
N GLY A 145 -0.28 4.43 -6.94
CA GLY A 145 -1.66 4.86 -6.98
C GLY A 145 -2.25 5.23 -5.61
N ARG A 146 -1.74 4.60 -4.55
CA ARG A 146 -2.08 4.86 -3.14
C ARG A 146 -3.58 4.83 -2.86
N GLU A 147 -4.23 3.80 -3.33
CA GLU A 147 -5.65 3.56 -3.10
C GLU A 147 -5.94 3.29 -1.63
N MET A 148 -7.11 3.71 -1.19
CA MET A 148 -7.60 3.55 0.17
C MET A 148 -9.01 2.94 0.13
N GLU A 149 -9.49 2.44 1.28
CA GLU A 149 -10.83 1.86 1.36
C GLU A 149 -11.45 2.08 2.76
N ASN A 150 -12.72 1.71 2.91
CA ASN A 150 -13.48 2.04 4.12
C ASN A 150 -13.03 1.27 5.37
N HIS A 151 -12.35 0.13 5.22
CA HIS A 151 -11.95 -0.74 6.32
C HIS A 151 -10.50 -0.53 6.79
N PHE A 152 -9.95 0.65 6.56
CA PHE A 152 -8.73 1.10 7.22
C PHE A 152 -9.05 1.70 8.59
N GLU A 153 -9.73 0.94 9.46
CA GLU A 153 -10.34 1.42 10.70
C GLU A 153 -9.34 2.13 11.62
N CYS A 154 -8.14 1.58 11.81
CA CYS A 154 -7.10 2.21 12.63
C CYS A 154 -6.66 3.56 12.05
N LEU A 155 -6.57 3.65 10.72
CA LEU A 155 -6.21 4.89 10.03
C LEU A 155 -7.32 5.94 10.18
N TRP A 156 -8.57 5.53 9.99
CA TRP A 156 -9.72 6.43 10.12
C TRP A 156 -9.94 6.87 11.57
N ASP A 157 -9.72 5.99 12.54
CA ASP A 157 -9.72 6.38 13.95
C ASP A 157 -8.65 7.44 14.25
N LEU A 158 -7.46 7.29 13.69
CA LEU A 158 -6.42 8.29 13.82
C LEU A 158 -6.82 9.62 13.17
N PHE A 159 -7.23 9.59 11.91
CA PHE A 159 -7.50 10.80 11.14
C PHE A 159 -8.75 11.56 11.56
N ARG A 160 -9.66 10.98 12.34
CA ARG A 160 -10.74 11.75 12.98
C ARG A 160 -10.22 12.76 14.02
N SER A 161 -9.01 12.57 14.53
CA SER A 161 -8.38 13.44 15.52
C SER A 161 -7.28 14.34 14.95
N ILE A 162 -6.85 14.13 13.70
CA ILE A 162 -5.85 14.98 13.05
C ILE A 162 -6.57 16.15 12.36
N PRO A 163 -6.26 17.41 12.73
CA PRO A 163 -6.89 18.58 12.12
C PRO A 163 -6.58 18.70 10.62
N SER A 164 -7.60 19.06 9.85
CA SER A 164 -7.43 19.43 8.46
C SER A 164 -6.57 20.71 8.34
N LEU A 165 -5.66 20.72 7.37
CA LEU A 165 -4.91 21.93 7.01
C LEU A 165 -5.67 22.83 6.02
N GLU A 166 -6.76 22.32 5.42
CA GLU A 166 -7.55 23.00 4.38
C GLU A 166 -8.82 23.65 4.97
N LYS A 167 -9.43 23.01 5.97
CA LYS A 167 -10.73 23.43 6.51
C LYS A 167 -10.69 23.57 8.03
N PRO A 168 -10.70 24.81 8.55
CA PRO A 168 -10.75 25.04 10.00
C PRO A 168 -11.93 24.31 10.65
N GLY A 169 -11.67 23.62 11.75
CA GLY A 169 -12.68 22.87 12.52
C GLY A 169 -13.07 21.51 11.95
N ALA A 170 -12.50 21.10 10.81
CA ALA A 170 -12.62 19.75 10.26
C ALA A 170 -11.40 18.89 10.58
N SER A 171 -11.59 17.57 10.51
CA SER A 171 -10.50 16.59 10.54
C SER A 171 -10.12 16.15 9.11
N VAL A 172 -8.97 15.49 9.00
CA VAL A 172 -8.56 14.83 7.74
C VAL A 172 -9.58 13.79 7.30
N LEU A 173 -10.18 13.06 8.26
CA LEU A 173 -11.25 12.10 7.96
C LEU A 173 -12.50 12.80 7.39
N ASP A 174 -12.88 13.97 7.89
CA ASP A 174 -14.02 14.73 7.36
C ASP A 174 -13.82 15.12 5.90
N GLU A 175 -12.62 15.63 5.56
CA GLU A 175 -12.28 15.98 4.18
C GLU A 175 -12.35 14.79 3.24
N TYR A 176 -11.76 13.67 3.66
CA TYR A 176 -11.78 12.42 2.92
C TYR A 176 -13.22 11.91 2.70
N TYR A 177 -14.04 11.91 3.75
CA TYR A 177 -15.43 11.48 3.68
C TYR A 177 -16.25 12.37 2.74
N TRP A 178 -16.16 13.69 2.88
CA TRP A 178 -16.94 14.63 2.06
C TRP A 178 -16.56 14.54 0.59
N LEU A 179 -15.28 14.46 0.29
CA LEU A 179 -14.79 14.31 -1.08
C LEU A 179 -15.37 13.06 -1.74
N ASN A 180 -15.18 11.90 -1.12
CA ASN A 180 -15.58 10.62 -1.71
C ASN A 180 -17.11 10.40 -1.70
N LYS A 181 -17.84 11.15 -0.88
CA LYS A 181 -19.32 11.20 -0.92
C LYS A 181 -19.82 12.08 -2.06
N HIS A 182 -19.15 13.21 -2.30
CA HIS A 182 -19.53 14.16 -3.35
C HIS A 182 -19.20 13.63 -4.75
N ASP A 183 -18.01 13.05 -4.89
CA ASP A 183 -17.49 12.51 -6.14
C ASP A 183 -17.05 11.04 -5.91
N PRO A 184 -17.99 10.08 -5.92
CA PRO A 184 -17.70 8.67 -5.70
C PRO A 184 -16.77 8.09 -6.76
N ASN A 185 -15.79 7.30 -6.32
CA ASN A 185 -14.83 6.68 -7.21
C ASN A 185 -15.48 5.60 -8.09
N TYR A 186 -15.14 5.60 -9.37
CA TYR A 186 -15.62 4.59 -10.32
C TYR A 186 -14.79 4.60 -11.61
N SER A 187 -14.29 3.45 -12.04
CA SER A 187 -13.63 3.28 -13.33
C SER A 187 -14.64 3.05 -14.46
N LEU A 188 -14.42 3.69 -15.61
CA LEU A 188 -15.20 3.47 -16.85
C LEU A 188 -14.44 2.65 -17.88
N CYS A 189 -13.11 2.51 -17.72
CA CYS A 189 -12.26 1.66 -18.54
C CYS A 189 -11.24 1.01 -17.62
N ARG A 190 -11.24 -0.29 -17.51
CA ARG A 190 -10.34 -1.07 -16.62
C ARG A 190 -9.11 -1.60 -17.34
N ALA A 191 -9.26 -1.90 -18.61
CA ALA A 191 -8.19 -2.42 -19.46
C ALA A 191 -8.36 -1.97 -20.90
N THR A 192 -7.25 -1.82 -21.61
CA THR A 192 -7.20 -1.50 -23.03
C THR A 192 -6.44 -2.56 -23.82
N VAL A 193 -6.70 -2.61 -25.12
CA VAL A 193 -5.99 -3.39 -26.14
C VAL A 193 -5.82 -2.52 -27.38
N ASN A 194 -5.04 -2.96 -28.36
CA ASN A 194 -4.94 -2.34 -29.68
C ASN A 194 -4.77 -0.81 -29.61
N GLN A 195 -3.79 -0.35 -28.83
CA GLN A 195 -3.50 1.09 -28.71
C GLN A 195 -4.71 1.92 -28.19
N GLY A 196 -5.22 1.52 -27.04
CA GLY A 196 -6.20 2.31 -26.28
C GLY A 196 -7.66 1.99 -26.56
N GLU A 197 -7.96 0.95 -27.33
CA GLU A 197 -9.32 0.43 -27.44
C GLU A 197 -9.75 -0.23 -26.12
N ASP A 198 -11.00 -0.04 -25.74
CA ASP A 198 -11.57 -0.68 -24.55
C ASP A 198 -11.54 -2.21 -24.73
N ALA A 199 -10.93 -2.92 -23.83
CA ALA A 199 -10.82 -4.39 -23.85
C ALA A 199 -12.16 -5.11 -23.59
N HIS A 200 -13.25 -4.36 -23.37
CA HIS A 200 -14.60 -4.89 -23.16
C HIS A 200 -14.69 -5.99 -22.07
N THR A 201 -13.90 -5.84 -21.01
CA THR A 201 -13.90 -6.80 -19.89
C THR A 201 -15.25 -6.87 -19.16
N ASP A 202 -16.19 -5.98 -19.47
CA ASP A 202 -17.60 -5.93 -19.01
C ASP A 202 -17.78 -6.05 -17.48
N GLY A 203 -16.78 -5.71 -16.71
CA GLY A 203 -16.81 -5.89 -15.26
C GLY A 203 -16.87 -7.34 -14.82
N LYS A 204 -16.41 -8.27 -15.64
CA LYS A 204 -16.34 -9.70 -15.34
C LYS A 204 -14.90 -10.11 -15.05
N PHE A 205 -14.77 -11.18 -14.31
CA PHE A 205 -13.47 -11.80 -14.04
C PHE A 205 -13.03 -12.80 -15.11
N ASN A 206 -13.92 -13.26 -15.96
CA ASN A 206 -13.71 -14.34 -16.94
C ASN A 206 -12.97 -15.55 -16.34
N LEU A 207 -13.31 -15.84 -15.08
CA LEU A 207 -12.74 -16.91 -14.29
C LEU A 207 -13.64 -18.15 -14.42
N SER A 208 -13.05 -19.29 -14.74
CA SER A 208 -13.76 -20.56 -14.84
C SER A 208 -14.30 -21.03 -13.48
N GLN A 209 -15.22 -21.97 -13.47
CA GLN A 209 -15.68 -22.59 -12.24
C GLN A 209 -14.52 -23.28 -11.49
N LYS A 210 -13.59 -23.88 -12.24
CA LYS A 210 -12.38 -24.51 -11.66
C LYS A 210 -11.49 -23.47 -11.02
N GLY A 211 -11.19 -22.36 -11.69
CA GLY A 211 -10.42 -21.26 -11.13
C GLY A 211 -11.06 -20.66 -9.87
N CYS A 212 -12.38 -20.51 -9.85
CA CYS A 212 -13.10 -20.12 -8.63
C CYS A 212 -12.86 -21.10 -7.47
N MET A 213 -12.89 -22.42 -7.77
CA MET A 213 -12.63 -23.45 -6.75
C MET A 213 -11.19 -23.42 -6.26
N GLU A 214 -10.23 -23.12 -7.12
CA GLU A 214 -8.81 -23.00 -6.73
C GLU A 214 -8.58 -21.80 -5.82
N ILE A 215 -9.19 -20.65 -6.10
CA ILE A 215 -9.15 -19.48 -5.20
C ILE A 215 -9.76 -19.84 -3.83
N MET A 216 -10.89 -20.54 -3.83
CA MET A 216 -11.51 -21.01 -2.59
C MET A 216 -10.62 -22.00 -1.83
N LYS A 217 -9.93 -22.89 -2.55
CA LYS A 217 -8.96 -23.82 -1.97
C LYS A 217 -7.81 -23.05 -1.32
N LEU A 218 -7.25 -22.05 -2.01
CA LEU A 218 -6.21 -21.20 -1.43
C LEU A 218 -6.69 -20.52 -0.14
N PHE A 219 -7.89 -19.94 -0.16
CA PHE A 219 -8.47 -19.24 1.00
C PHE A 219 -8.54 -20.12 2.26
N PHE A 220 -8.88 -21.40 2.10
CA PHE A 220 -9.05 -22.35 3.20
C PHE A 220 -7.81 -23.23 3.48
N THR A 221 -6.78 -23.17 2.66
CA THR A 221 -5.52 -23.90 2.91
C THR A 221 -4.85 -23.32 4.17
N LYS A 222 -4.27 -24.14 5.02
CA LYS A 222 -3.54 -23.68 6.20
C LYS A 222 -2.30 -22.87 5.80
N ASP A 223 -1.93 -21.92 6.61
CA ASP A 223 -0.77 -21.06 6.34
C ASP A 223 0.52 -21.87 6.25
N GLU A 224 0.68 -22.88 7.13
CA GLU A 224 1.84 -23.75 7.17
C GLU A 224 2.03 -24.55 5.88
N ASP A 225 0.94 -24.90 5.20
CA ASP A 225 0.96 -25.64 3.93
C ASP A 225 1.35 -24.75 2.74
N LEU A 226 1.46 -23.43 2.96
CA LEU A 226 1.75 -22.41 1.93
C LEU A 226 3.11 -21.74 2.08
N TYR A 227 3.87 -22.01 3.16
CA TYR A 227 5.12 -21.30 3.45
C TYR A 227 6.16 -21.34 2.31
N ASP A 228 6.23 -22.45 1.59
CA ASP A 228 7.16 -22.64 0.49
C ASP A 228 6.47 -22.72 -0.89
N LYS A 229 5.18 -22.31 -0.96
CA LYS A 229 4.40 -22.34 -2.19
C LYS A 229 4.40 -20.99 -2.88
N LYS A 230 4.61 -21.02 -4.19
CA LYS A 230 4.38 -19.89 -5.07
C LYS A 230 2.94 -19.91 -5.60
N ILE A 231 2.48 -18.79 -6.11
CA ILE A 231 1.17 -18.67 -6.77
C ILE A 231 1.09 -19.66 -7.96
N GLU A 232 2.15 -19.74 -8.78
CA GLU A 232 2.25 -20.65 -9.92
C GLU A 232 2.23 -22.13 -9.57
N ASP A 233 2.59 -22.51 -8.33
CA ASP A 233 2.50 -23.89 -7.83
C ASP A 233 1.09 -24.27 -7.40
N PHE A 234 0.20 -23.30 -7.29
CA PHE A 234 -1.12 -23.47 -6.70
C PHE A 234 -2.27 -23.40 -7.68
N PHE A 235 -2.13 -22.59 -8.73
CA PHE A 235 -3.16 -22.34 -9.72
C PHE A 235 -2.82 -22.96 -11.07
N ASP A 236 -3.83 -23.40 -11.77
CA ASP A 236 -3.72 -23.82 -13.17
C ASP A 236 -3.63 -22.61 -14.11
N GLU A 237 -3.10 -22.84 -15.32
CA GLU A 237 -2.83 -21.82 -16.34
C GLU A 237 -4.06 -20.95 -16.69
N GLU A 238 -5.25 -21.56 -16.70
CA GLU A 238 -6.50 -20.83 -17.00
C GLU A 238 -6.83 -19.70 -16.02
N VAL A 239 -6.28 -19.72 -14.77
CA VAL A 239 -6.45 -18.63 -13.81
C VAL A 239 -5.61 -17.44 -14.25
N PHE A 240 -4.42 -17.69 -14.76
CA PHE A 240 -3.48 -16.65 -15.21
C PHE A 240 -3.95 -15.96 -16.50
N ASP A 241 -4.77 -16.61 -17.31
CA ASP A 241 -5.38 -16.04 -18.52
C ASP A 241 -6.67 -15.26 -18.24
N SER A 242 -7.17 -15.29 -17.01
CA SER A 242 -8.42 -14.63 -16.62
C SER A 242 -8.26 -13.13 -16.41
N ASP A 243 -9.36 -12.38 -16.59
CA ASP A 243 -9.40 -10.96 -16.21
C ASP A 243 -9.29 -10.77 -14.68
N PHE A 244 -9.64 -11.78 -13.87
CA PHE A 244 -9.38 -11.75 -12.43
C PHE A 244 -7.89 -11.59 -12.16
N TRP A 245 -7.04 -12.41 -12.80
CA TRP A 245 -5.59 -12.32 -12.60
C TRP A 245 -5.02 -11.00 -13.11
N LEU A 246 -5.46 -10.53 -14.28
CA LEU A 246 -5.07 -9.22 -14.79
C LEU A 246 -5.37 -8.11 -13.77
N TYR A 247 -6.59 -8.09 -13.21
CA TYR A 247 -6.98 -7.07 -12.24
C TYR A 247 -6.25 -7.21 -10.92
N TRP A 248 -6.07 -8.45 -10.46
CA TRP A 248 -5.38 -8.74 -9.21
C TRP A 248 -3.90 -8.34 -9.28
N ARG A 249 -3.19 -8.80 -10.30
CA ARG A 249 -1.76 -8.55 -10.45
C ARG A 249 -1.41 -7.09 -10.69
N THR A 250 -2.20 -6.38 -11.48
CA THR A 250 -1.96 -4.95 -11.75
C THR A 250 -2.36 -4.04 -10.60
N MET A 251 -3.31 -4.44 -9.75
CA MET A 251 -3.70 -3.68 -8.58
C MET A 251 -2.71 -3.85 -7.41
N PHE A 252 -2.26 -5.07 -7.17
CA PHE A 252 -1.46 -5.42 -5.99
C PHE A 252 0.00 -5.73 -6.32
N ALA A 253 0.44 -5.53 -7.56
CA ALA A 253 1.80 -5.83 -8.04
C ALA A 253 2.24 -7.28 -7.80
N PHE A 254 1.33 -8.25 -8.02
CA PHE A 254 1.65 -9.68 -7.93
C PHE A 254 2.18 -10.23 -9.25
N GLU A 255 3.16 -11.12 -9.13
CA GLU A 255 3.62 -11.99 -10.19
C GLU A 255 3.41 -13.47 -9.83
N ASN A 256 3.44 -14.35 -10.84
CA ASN A 256 3.14 -15.77 -10.66
C ASN A 256 4.09 -16.45 -9.67
N TRP A 257 5.34 -16.00 -9.57
CA TRP A 257 6.37 -16.53 -8.67
C TRP A 257 6.27 -16.05 -7.22
N HIS A 258 5.40 -15.08 -6.92
CA HIS A 258 5.19 -14.56 -5.56
C HIS A 258 4.58 -15.62 -4.64
N SER A 259 4.64 -15.35 -3.34
CA SER A 259 4.13 -16.24 -2.30
C SER A 259 2.62 -16.47 -2.40
N ALA A 260 2.21 -17.74 -2.45
CA ALA A 260 0.79 -18.12 -2.36
C ALA A 260 0.17 -17.74 -1.01
N LEU A 261 0.96 -17.78 0.08
CA LEU A 261 0.51 -17.32 1.39
C LEU A 261 0.19 -15.83 1.37
N GLU A 262 1.06 -15.02 0.80
CA GLU A 262 0.83 -13.58 0.70
C GLU A 262 -0.43 -13.27 -0.10
N MET A 263 -0.63 -13.92 -1.25
CA MET A 263 -1.86 -13.80 -2.02
C MET A 263 -3.09 -14.19 -1.20
N LYS A 264 -3.03 -15.28 -0.44
CA LYS A 264 -4.12 -15.69 0.47
C LYS A 264 -4.45 -14.61 1.49
N LEU A 265 -3.44 -14.02 2.14
CA LEU A 265 -3.64 -12.96 3.13
C LEU A 265 -4.28 -11.71 2.52
N TYR A 266 -3.88 -11.35 1.29
CA TYR A 266 -4.52 -10.28 0.53
C TYR A 266 -5.98 -10.60 0.18
N ILE A 267 -6.28 -11.82 -0.29
CA ILE A 267 -7.65 -12.26 -0.56
C ILE A 267 -8.49 -12.18 0.72
N GLN A 268 -7.98 -12.65 1.85
CA GLN A 268 -8.68 -12.57 3.14
C GLN A 268 -8.93 -11.13 3.56
N ARG A 269 -7.94 -10.26 3.37
CA ARG A 269 -8.06 -8.84 3.71
C ARG A 269 -9.08 -8.10 2.84
N PHE A 270 -9.14 -8.43 1.55
CA PHE A 270 -9.96 -7.72 0.57
C PHE A 270 -11.20 -8.50 0.10
N ILE A 271 -11.56 -9.60 0.75
CA ILE A 271 -12.66 -10.49 0.33
C ILE A 271 -13.98 -9.74 0.09
N HIS A 272 -14.29 -8.76 0.92
CA HIS A 272 -15.51 -7.96 0.82
C HIS A 272 -15.46 -6.92 -0.31
N HIS A 273 -14.30 -6.68 -0.92
CA HIS A 273 -14.09 -5.75 -2.04
C HIS A 273 -13.77 -6.43 -3.37
N ILE A 274 -13.61 -7.75 -3.40
CA ILE A 274 -13.27 -8.49 -4.64
C ILE A 274 -14.27 -8.19 -5.75
N GLY A 275 -15.54 -8.09 -5.44
CA GLY A 275 -16.58 -7.75 -6.42
C GLY A 275 -16.46 -6.36 -7.04
N GLY A 276 -15.71 -5.45 -6.44
CA GLY A 276 -15.44 -4.10 -6.92
C GLY A 276 -14.10 -3.94 -7.67
N LEU A 277 -13.32 -5.00 -7.85
CA LEU A 277 -12.06 -4.93 -8.60
C LEU A 277 -12.23 -4.51 -10.07
N PRO A 278 -13.32 -4.90 -10.79
CA PRO A 278 -13.49 -4.49 -12.17
C PRO A 278 -13.80 -3.01 -12.37
N ASP A 279 -14.40 -2.34 -11.38
CA ASP A 279 -14.85 -0.95 -11.50
C ASP A 279 -14.24 0.00 -10.46
N PHE A 280 -13.45 -0.53 -9.53
CA PHE A 280 -12.81 0.21 -8.44
C PHE A 280 -13.77 1.03 -7.55
N SER A 281 -15.06 0.74 -7.54
CA SER A 281 -16.06 1.47 -6.75
C SER A 281 -15.82 1.39 -5.22
N ALA A 282 -15.13 0.34 -4.78
CA ALA A 282 -14.72 0.17 -3.39
C ALA A 282 -13.57 1.08 -2.97
N LEU A 283 -12.74 1.49 -3.93
CA LEU A 283 -11.56 2.31 -3.66
C LEU A 283 -11.90 3.79 -3.50
N LYS A 284 -11.06 4.48 -2.76
CA LYS A 284 -11.19 5.90 -2.48
C LYS A 284 -9.82 6.56 -2.46
N PHE A 285 -9.82 7.85 -2.68
CA PHE A 285 -8.61 8.64 -2.77
C PHE A 285 -8.71 9.90 -1.92
N THR A 286 -7.57 10.44 -1.55
CA THR A 286 -7.44 11.78 -0.97
C THR A 286 -7.58 12.85 -2.05
N LYS A 287 -7.73 14.11 -1.64
CA LYS A 287 -7.82 15.25 -2.57
C LYS A 287 -6.50 15.50 -3.29
N TYR A 288 -5.44 15.59 -2.52
CA TYR A 288 -4.06 15.71 -3.01
C TYR A 288 -3.34 14.37 -2.85
N ASN A 289 -2.06 14.31 -3.22
CA ASN A 289 -1.18 13.19 -2.92
C ASN A 289 -1.14 12.91 -1.40
N GLN A 290 -0.63 11.73 -0.99
CA GLN A 290 -0.66 11.35 0.42
C GLN A 290 0.26 12.19 1.31
N TYR A 291 1.33 12.74 0.77
CA TYR A 291 2.17 13.63 1.56
C TYR A 291 1.38 14.84 2.06
N GLU A 292 0.73 15.54 1.13
CA GLU A 292 -0.02 16.76 1.45
C GLU A 292 -1.32 16.49 2.21
N SER A 293 -1.97 15.35 1.92
CA SER A 293 -3.28 15.03 2.52
C SER A 293 -3.20 14.31 3.85
N LEU A 294 -2.14 13.53 4.11
CA LEU A 294 -2.03 12.67 5.29
C LEU A 294 -0.77 12.94 6.09
N ILE A 295 0.40 12.93 5.45
CA ILE A 295 1.69 13.04 6.15
C ILE A 295 1.87 14.41 6.77
N LEU A 296 1.71 15.46 6.00
CA LEU A 296 1.90 16.83 6.46
C LEU A 296 0.94 17.21 7.60
N PRO A 297 -0.37 16.87 7.56
CA PRO A 297 -1.25 17.07 8.70
C PRO A 297 -0.80 16.34 9.96
N MET A 298 -0.35 15.08 9.88
CA MET A 298 0.18 14.34 11.03
C MET A 298 1.46 14.97 11.56
N GLN A 299 2.38 15.36 10.68
CA GLN A 299 3.61 16.06 11.10
C GLN A 299 3.28 17.34 11.85
N LYS A 300 2.36 18.17 11.33
CA LYS A 300 1.94 19.42 12.00
C LYS A 300 1.27 19.17 13.34
N TYR A 301 0.44 18.12 13.45
CA TYR A 301 -0.14 17.71 14.72
C TYR A 301 0.92 17.31 15.74
N LEU A 302 1.91 16.52 15.34
CA LEU A 302 3.00 16.06 16.19
C LEU A 302 3.95 17.19 16.59
N GLU A 303 4.30 18.09 15.67
CA GLU A 303 5.09 19.29 15.95
C GLU A 303 4.38 20.18 16.99
N ALA A 304 3.08 20.40 16.86
CA ALA A 304 2.27 21.15 17.81
C ALA A 304 2.21 20.48 19.20
N ALA A 305 2.30 19.14 19.25
CA ALA A 305 2.41 18.39 20.50
C ALA A 305 3.83 18.41 21.11
N GLY A 306 4.83 18.96 20.41
CA GLY A 306 6.22 19.05 20.86
C GLY A 306 7.08 17.82 20.54
N VAL A 307 6.64 16.94 19.62
CA VAL A 307 7.43 15.79 19.13
C VAL A 307 8.66 16.28 18.39
N LYS A 308 9.78 15.61 18.61
CA LYS A 308 11.08 15.99 18.05
C LYS A 308 11.35 15.20 16.77
N PHE A 309 11.38 15.89 15.63
CA PHE A 309 11.85 15.33 14.36
C PHE A 309 13.35 15.57 14.21
N GLN A 310 14.11 14.49 14.04
CA GLN A 310 15.55 14.51 13.79
C GLN A 310 15.80 14.02 12.37
N PHE A 311 15.75 14.95 11.43
CA PHE A 311 16.05 14.69 10.02
C PHE A 311 17.54 14.51 9.77
N ASN A 312 17.91 13.90 8.64
CA ASN A 312 19.28 13.56 8.28
C ASN A 312 19.96 12.70 9.36
N THR A 313 19.17 11.84 10.01
CA THR A 313 19.58 10.93 11.08
C THR A 313 19.25 9.50 10.66
N ARG A 314 20.22 8.80 10.11
CA ARG A 314 20.06 7.42 9.68
C ARG A 314 20.42 6.49 10.84
N VAL A 315 19.47 5.66 11.26
CA VAL A 315 19.73 4.57 12.20
C VAL A 315 20.37 3.42 11.47
N GLU A 316 21.56 3.02 11.89
CA GLU A 316 22.34 1.95 11.28
C GLU A 316 22.22 0.63 12.00
N ASN A 317 21.97 0.68 13.32
CA ASN A 317 21.76 -0.49 14.14
C ASN A 317 20.96 -0.17 15.40
N VAL A 318 20.33 -1.22 15.96
CA VAL A 318 19.79 -1.24 17.32
C VAL A 318 20.42 -2.44 18.01
N ILE A 319 21.18 -2.18 19.09
CA ILE A 319 21.87 -3.21 19.85
C ILE A 319 20.98 -3.72 20.96
N PHE A 320 20.91 -5.05 21.10
CA PHE A 320 20.07 -5.74 22.08
C PHE A 320 20.87 -6.50 23.12
N GLU A 321 20.40 -6.45 24.34
CA GLU A 321 20.73 -7.38 25.39
C GLU A 321 19.70 -8.51 25.40
N PHE A 322 20.17 -9.74 25.51
CA PHE A 322 19.33 -10.95 25.62
C PHE A 322 19.38 -11.44 27.07
N LYS A 323 18.27 -11.29 27.79
CA LYS A 323 18.19 -11.65 29.20
C LYS A 323 16.82 -12.23 29.53
N ASP A 324 16.80 -13.39 30.20
CA ASP A 324 15.57 -14.05 30.67
C ASP A 324 14.53 -14.26 29.54
N GLY A 325 15.00 -14.62 28.33
CA GLY A 325 14.15 -14.81 27.14
C GLY A 325 13.58 -13.52 26.54
N LYS A 326 14.02 -12.36 27.02
CA LYS A 326 13.63 -11.04 26.50
C LYS A 326 14.73 -10.45 25.63
N LYS A 327 14.32 -9.68 24.64
CA LYS A 327 15.17 -8.86 23.79
C LYS A 327 14.99 -7.41 24.25
N ILE A 328 16.02 -6.81 24.80
CA ILE A 328 15.98 -5.48 25.39
C ILE A 328 16.89 -4.58 24.56
N ALA A 329 16.33 -3.56 23.89
CA ALA A 329 17.12 -2.58 23.16
C ALA A 329 17.96 -1.77 24.17
N ARG A 330 19.28 -1.64 23.92
CA ARG A 330 20.22 -0.93 24.78
C ARG A 330 20.83 0.31 24.14
N THR A 331 21.01 0.25 22.82
CA THR A 331 21.71 1.31 22.12
C THR A 331 21.12 1.47 20.72
N ILE A 332 20.99 2.70 20.26
CA ILE A 332 20.71 3.01 18.87
C ILE A 332 21.95 3.65 18.27
N GLU A 333 22.53 3.05 17.23
CA GLU A 333 23.65 3.56 16.48
C GLU A 333 23.15 4.34 15.28
N CYS A 334 23.54 5.60 15.17
CA CYS A 334 23.07 6.53 14.16
C CYS A 334 24.23 7.14 13.36
N ASN A 335 23.95 7.48 12.12
CA ASN A 335 24.77 8.41 11.34
C ASN A 335 23.99 9.72 11.16
N VAL A 336 24.47 10.78 11.80
CA VAL A 336 23.86 12.11 11.76
C VAL A 336 24.70 13.01 10.87
N LYS A 337 24.24 13.27 9.64
CA LYS A 337 24.97 14.12 8.66
C LYS A 337 26.42 13.67 8.45
N GLY A 338 26.65 12.35 8.39
CA GLY A 338 27.98 11.76 8.18
C GLY A 338 28.81 11.55 9.45
N LYS A 339 28.28 11.86 10.65
CA LYS A 339 28.93 11.59 11.93
C LYS A 339 28.24 10.45 12.66
N GLU A 340 29.03 9.52 13.19
CA GLU A 340 28.52 8.46 14.05
C GLU A 340 28.10 9.02 15.40
N GLU A 341 26.89 8.71 15.82
CA GLU A 341 26.34 9.08 17.12
C GLU A 341 25.63 7.86 17.72
N THR A 342 25.61 7.80 19.05
CA THR A 342 25.02 6.71 19.81
C THR A 342 24.00 7.24 20.81
N ILE A 343 22.83 6.60 20.86
CA ILE A 343 21.79 6.89 21.84
C ILE A 343 21.74 5.73 22.82
N GLU A 344 22.14 5.97 24.07
CA GLU A 344 22.02 4.98 25.14
C GLU A 344 20.56 4.91 25.63
N LEU A 345 20.06 3.68 25.79
CA LEU A 345 18.68 3.41 26.16
C LEU A 345 18.61 2.85 27.59
N THR A 346 17.55 3.21 28.27
CA THR A 346 17.19 2.72 29.61
C THR A 346 15.99 1.76 29.53
N GLU A 347 15.61 1.18 30.65
CA GLU A 347 14.38 0.35 30.76
C GLU A 347 13.09 1.16 30.57
N ASN A 348 13.16 2.47 30.61
CA ASN A 348 12.05 3.37 30.39
C ASN A 348 11.89 3.81 28.93
N ASP A 349 12.79 3.38 28.05
CA ASP A 349 12.76 3.78 26.66
C ASP A 349 12.04 2.75 25.79
N LEU A 350 11.27 3.24 24.84
CA LEU A 350 10.56 2.45 23.84
C LEU A 350 11.24 2.67 22.49
N VAL A 351 11.48 1.59 21.73
CA VAL A 351 12.03 1.67 20.38
C VAL A 351 11.03 1.07 19.39
N PHE A 352 10.69 1.86 18.36
CA PHE A 352 9.83 1.43 17.26
C PHE A 352 10.65 1.42 15.97
N VAL A 353 10.84 0.23 15.39
CA VAL A 353 11.51 0.08 14.10
C VAL A 353 10.44 -0.24 13.07
N THR A 354 10.10 0.72 12.23
CA THR A 354 8.99 0.63 11.28
C THR A 354 9.42 0.69 9.82
N ASN A 355 10.69 0.95 9.55
CA ASN A 355 11.26 0.98 8.22
C ASN A 355 11.36 -0.43 7.62
N GLY A 356 11.51 -0.54 6.31
CA GLY A 356 11.54 -1.81 5.58
C GLY A 356 10.44 -1.87 4.54
N SER A 357 10.48 -0.97 3.57
CA SER A 357 9.55 -0.93 2.43
C SER A 357 10.19 -1.56 1.20
N CYS A 358 9.38 -2.13 0.31
CA CYS A 358 9.82 -2.52 -1.03
C CYS A 358 10.32 -1.33 -1.87
N THR A 359 9.93 -0.11 -1.51
CA THR A 359 10.37 1.13 -2.19
C THR A 359 11.63 1.76 -1.60
N GLU A 360 12.26 1.12 -0.62
CA GLU A 360 13.40 1.70 0.08
C GLU A 360 14.66 1.83 -0.77
N SER A 361 14.89 0.86 -1.64
CA SER A 361 16.05 0.87 -2.54
C SER A 361 15.79 1.62 -3.85
N THR A 362 14.73 2.42 -3.90
CA THR A 362 14.37 3.19 -5.09
C THR A 362 15.52 4.03 -5.60
N ILE A 363 15.79 3.93 -6.89
CA ILE A 363 16.68 4.82 -7.65
C ILE A 363 15.83 5.63 -8.62
N TYR A 364 16.35 6.80 -8.98
CA TYR A 364 15.63 7.77 -9.79
C TYR A 364 16.28 7.97 -11.14
N GLY A 365 15.45 8.13 -12.14
CA GLY A 365 15.77 8.70 -13.44
C GLY A 365 14.92 9.94 -13.69
N ASP A 366 15.16 10.58 -14.82
CA ASP A 366 14.38 11.72 -15.26
C ASP A 366 14.04 11.61 -16.75
N HIS A 367 13.49 12.67 -17.31
CA HIS A 367 13.03 12.71 -18.68
C HIS A 367 14.12 12.28 -19.68
N THR A 368 15.37 12.64 -19.42
CA THR A 368 16.52 12.44 -20.32
C THR A 368 17.51 11.38 -19.84
N HIS A 369 17.37 10.89 -18.61
CA HIS A 369 18.28 9.93 -18.02
C HIS A 369 17.54 8.72 -17.46
N ALA A 370 17.96 7.54 -17.91
CA ALA A 370 17.51 6.29 -17.30
C ALA A 370 18.02 6.18 -15.84
N PRO A 371 17.31 5.47 -14.97
CA PRO A 371 17.80 5.18 -13.63
C PRO A 371 19.12 4.40 -13.70
N VAL A 372 20.12 4.80 -12.93
CA VAL A 372 21.40 4.10 -12.83
C VAL A 372 21.61 3.68 -11.39
N GLY A 373 21.75 2.39 -11.14
CA GLY A 373 22.02 1.86 -9.81
C GLY A 373 22.33 0.38 -9.81
N ASP A 374 22.83 -0.08 -8.68
CA ASP A 374 23.16 -1.49 -8.47
C ASP A 374 21.89 -2.30 -8.23
N ALA A 375 21.83 -3.51 -8.77
CA ALA A 375 20.80 -4.50 -8.49
C ALA A 375 20.89 -5.07 -7.05
N GLU A 376 21.66 -4.43 -6.17
CA GLU A 376 21.87 -4.83 -4.79
C GLU A 376 21.21 -3.87 -3.82
N VAL A 377 20.74 -4.43 -2.72
CA VAL A 377 20.22 -3.63 -1.60
C VAL A 377 21.30 -2.71 -1.07
N ARG A 378 21.01 -1.42 -1.00
CA ARG A 378 21.94 -0.40 -0.51
C ARG A 378 22.45 -0.76 0.89
N THR A 379 23.76 -0.67 1.09
CA THR A 379 24.40 -0.96 2.38
C THR A 379 23.99 0.02 3.49
N SER A 380 23.44 1.16 3.13
CA SER A 380 23.01 2.22 4.06
C SER A 380 21.50 2.40 4.18
N GLY A 381 20.70 1.48 3.62
CA GLY A 381 19.25 1.57 3.65
C GLY A 381 18.62 0.84 4.83
N CYS A 382 17.29 0.84 4.90
CA CYS A 382 16.54 0.21 5.98
C CYS A 382 16.75 -1.31 6.04
N TRP A 383 16.99 -1.96 4.92
CA TRP A 383 17.30 -3.40 4.90
C TRP A 383 18.67 -3.71 5.52
N SER A 384 19.64 -2.80 5.43
CA SER A 384 20.91 -2.98 6.15
C SER A 384 20.71 -2.89 7.66
N LEU A 385 19.84 -2.02 8.16
CA LEU A 385 19.45 -2.00 9.57
C LEU A 385 18.84 -3.34 10.00
N TRP A 386 17.86 -3.87 9.25
CA TRP A 386 17.26 -5.17 9.56
C TRP A 386 18.26 -6.31 9.49
N LYS A 387 19.19 -6.30 8.54
CA LYS A 387 20.29 -7.28 8.48
C LYS A 387 21.21 -7.18 9.70
N ASN A 388 21.51 -5.98 10.18
CA ASN A 388 22.33 -5.79 11.39
C ASN A 388 21.59 -6.27 12.65
N ILE A 389 20.30 -6.00 12.78
CA ILE A 389 19.47 -6.51 13.86
C ILE A 389 19.41 -8.04 13.82
N ALA A 390 19.16 -8.63 12.65
CA ALA A 390 19.03 -10.07 12.50
C ALA A 390 20.33 -10.86 12.79
N LYS A 391 21.50 -10.26 12.63
CA LYS A 391 22.80 -10.87 13.00
C LYS A 391 22.93 -11.15 14.50
N GLN A 392 22.16 -10.44 15.34
CA GLN A 392 22.29 -10.55 16.80
C GLN A 392 21.52 -11.76 17.35
N ASP A 393 20.40 -12.16 16.75
CA ASP A 393 19.62 -13.32 17.16
C ASP A 393 18.74 -13.82 16.00
N PRO A 394 18.70 -15.14 15.72
CA PRO A 394 17.88 -15.73 14.65
C PRO A 394 16.37 -15.46 14.77
N LEU A 395 15.88 -15.17 15.97
CA LEU A 395 14.47 -14.84 16.20
C LEU A 395 14.07 -13.44 15.69
N PHE A 396 15.01 -12.64 15.19
CA PHE A 396 14.69 -11.42 14.45
C PHE A 396 14.30 -11.67 12.98
N GLY A 397 14.36 -12.94 12.55
CA GLY A 397 13.93 -13.34 11.22
C GLY A 397 15.04 -13.30 10.16
N HIS A 398 14.62 -13.31 8.90
CA HIS A 398 15.48 -13.49 7.72
C HIS A 398 15.24 -12.38 6.70
N PRO A 399 15.84 -11.19 6.86
CA PRO A 399 15.64 -10.06 5.98
C PRO A 399 15.94 -10.36 4.50
N GLU A 400 16.85 -11.28 4.22
CA GLU A 400 17.22 -11.70 2.87
C GLU A 400 16.03 -12.25 2.06
N LYS A 401 15.02 -12.79 2.72
CA LYS A 401 13.79 -13.26 2.06
C LYS A 401 13.00 -12.12 1.41
N PHE A 402 13.15 -10.91 1.91
CA PHE A 402 12.45 -9.72 1.42
C PHE A 402 13.30 -8.87 0.48
N CYS A 403 14.63 -8.91 0.62
CA CYS A 403 15.53 -8.03 -0.09
C CYS A 403 16.68 -8.75 -0.83
N GLY A 404 16.70 -10.08 -0.85
CA GLY A 404 17.83 -10.87 -1.37
C GLY A 404 17.84 -11.04 -2.88
N ASN A 405 16.77 -10.73 -3.59
CA ASN A 405 16.68 -10.87 -5.05
C ASN A 405 16.03 -9.65 -5.68
N VAL A 406 16.79 -8.57 -5.73
CA VAL A 406 16.33 -7.26 -6.24
C VAL A 406 15.88 -7.35 -7.69
N SER A 407 16.60 -8.08 -8.55
CA SER A 407 16.25 -8.21 -9.97
C SER A 407 14.88 -8.86 -10.21
N LYS A 408 14.45 -9.76 -9.33
CA LYS A 408 13.12 -10.39 -9.42
C LYS A 408 12.01 -9.51 -8.85
N SER A 409 12.28 -8.76 -7.79
CA SER A 409 11.30 -7.91 -7.13
C SER A 409 11.23 -6.50 -7.69
N ASN A 410 11.98 -6.24 -8.74
CA ASN A 410 12.05 -4.94 -9.38
C ASN A 410 10.74 -4.62 -10.12
N TRP A 411 10.23 -3.43 -9.91
CA TRP A 411 9.15 -2.85 -10.69
C TRP A 411 9.41 -1.35 -10.87
N GLU A 412 8.95 -0.79 -11.95
CA GLU A 412 9.31 0.56 -12.34
C GLU A 412 8.08 1.40 -12.60
N SER A 413 8.18 2.67 -12.29
CA SER A 413 7.14 3.62 -12.62
C SER A 413 7.70 4.99 -12.99
N ALA A 414 6.89 5.74 -13.73
CA ALA A 414 7.16 7.12 -14.07
C ALA A 414 5.93 7.99 -13.76
N THR A 415 6.16 9.20 -13.31
CA THR A 415 5.13 10.24 -13.29
C THR A 415 5.33 11.11 -14.52
N VAL A 416 4.39 11.01 -15.46
CA VAL A 416 4.36 11.84 -16.67
C VAL A 416 3.50 13.06 -16.41
N THR A 417 4.03 14.24 -16.66
CA THR A 417 3.32 15.53 -16.56
C THR A 417 3.16 16.13 -17.95
N THR A 418 1.95 16.47 -18.34
CA THR A 418 1.65 17.08 -19.64
C THR A 418 0.52 18.10 -19.54
N SER A 419 0.51 19.09 -20.44
CA SER A 419 -0.61 19.99 -20.71
C SER A 419 -1.05 19.94 -22.19
N ASP A 420 -0.56 18.98 -22.94
CA ASP A 420 -0.85 18.84 -24.36
C ASP A 420 -2.29 18.39 -24.61
N GLU A 421 -3.05 19.16 -25.39
CA GLU A 421 -4.47 18.90 -25.67
C GLU A 421 -4.69 17.60 -26.43
N LYS A 422 -3.77 17.18 -27.31
CA LYS A 422 -3.89 15.94 -28.06
C LYS A 422 -3.77 14.72 -27.16
N ILE A 423 -2.79 14.73 -26.27
CA ILE A 423 -2.62 13.68 -25.26
C ILE A 423 -3.84 13.63 -24.35
N ILE A 424 -4.32 14.79 -23.89
CA ILE A 424 -5.50 14.90 -23.05
C ILE A 424 -6.76 14.38 -23.76
N ASP A 425 -6.91 14.60 -25.06
CA ASP A 425 -8.05 14.09 -25.83
C ASP A 425 -8.02 12.54 -25.95
N HIS A 426 -6.84 11.93 -26.08
CA HIS A 426 -6.71 10.46 -26.03
C HIS A 426 -7.06 9.92 -24.63
N ILE A 427 -6.61 10.57 -23.56
CA ILE A 427 -7.02 10.25 -22.20
C ILE A 427 -8.55 10.32 -22.05
N LYS A 428 -9.20 11.39 -22.52
CA LYS A 428 -10.66 11.53 -22.51
C LYS A 428 -11.37 10.44 -23.30
N LYS A 429 -10.81 10.06 -24.44
CA LYS A 429 -11.39 8.99 -25.28
C LYS A 429 -11.43 7.65 -24.52
N ILE A 430 -10.39 7.34 -23.76
CA ILE A 430 -10.29 6.12 -22.95
C ILE A 430 -11.13 6.23 -21.69
N CYS A 431 -10.87 7.24 -20.86
CA CYS A 431 -11.49 7.40 -19.54
C CYS A 431 -12.93 7.90 -19.57
N LYS A 432 -13.41 8.43 -20.71
CA LYS A 432 -14.73 9.09 -20.89
C LYS A 432 -14.91 10.31 -19.98
N ARG A 433 -13.82 10.89 -19.48
CA ARG A 433 -13.80 12.03 -18.55
C ARG A 433 -12.64 12.97 -18.89
N ASP A 434 -12.86 14.28 -18.68
CA ASP A 434 -11.76 15.25 -18.77
C ASP A 434 -10.96 15.24 -17.47
N PRO A 435 -9.64 14.98 -17.50
CA PRO A 435 -8.82 14.91 -16.31
C PRO A 435 -8.70 16.23 -15.55
N ARG A 436 -8.93 17.36 -16.19
CA ARG A 436 -8.75 18.71 -15.62
C ARG A 436 -9.92 19.19 -14.76
N THR A 437 -10.98 18.39 -14.61
CA THR A 437 -12.20 18.81 -13.89
C THR A 437 -12.07 18.76 -12.37
N GLY A 438 -11.02 18.16 -11.82
CA GLY A 438 -10.85 17.91 -10.38
C GLY A 438 -11.68 16.73 -9.86
N ASN A 439 -12.45 16.07 -10.72
CA ASN A 439 -13.23 14.88 -10.39
C ASN A 439 -12.46 13.60 -10.70
N VAL A 440 -13.07 12.45 -10.35
CA VAL A 440 -12.54 11.11 -10.68
C VAL A 440 -12.25 11.02 -12.18
N VAL A 441 -11.07 10.52 -12.53
CA VAL A 441 -10.62 10.35 -13.92
C VAL A 441 -10.63 8.87 -14.30
N THR A 442 -9.57 8.11 -13.99
CA THR A 442 -9.51 6.67 -14.27
C THR A 442 -10.31 5.83 -13.27
N GLY A 443 -10.47 6.33 -12.05
CA GLY A 443 -11.07 5.61 -10.94
C GLY A 443 -10.18 4.52 -10.35
N GLY A 444 -9.02 4.32 -10.91
CA GLY A 444 -8.01 3.34 -10.55
C GLY A 444 -7.10 3.06 -11.74
N ILE A 445 -6.53 1.88 -11.81
CA ILE A 445 -5.56 1.49 -12.81
C ILE A 445 -6.24 1.09 -14.13
N VAL A 446 -5.76 1.63 -15.24
CA VAL A 446 -6.04 1.17 -16.60
C VAL A 446 -4.85 0.31 -17.06
N SER A 447 -5.09 -0.96 -17.33
CA SER A 447 -4.03 -1.91 -17.75
C SER A 447 -4.05 -2.09 -19.26
N CYS A 448 -2.90 -1.94 -19.92
CA CYS A 448 -2.72 -2.26 -21.33
C CYS A 448 -2.50 -3.77 -21.45
N LYS A 449 -3.56 -4.52 -21.75
CA LYS A 449 -3.59 -5.99 -21.67
C LYS A 449 -2.62 -6.66 -22.63
N ASP A 450 -2.38 -6.04 -23.77
CA ASP A 450 -1.49 -6.50 -24.85
C ASP A 450 -0.08 -5.88 -24.77
N SER A 451 0.24 -5.10 -23.73
CA SER A 451 1.58 -4.56 -23.54
C SER A 451 2.56 -5.62 -23.08
N SER A 452 3.72 -5.70 -23.76
CA SER A 452 4.84 -6.56 -23.37
C SER A 452 5.37 -6.25 -21.97
N TRP A 453 5.29 -4.99 -21.53
CA TRP A 453 5.63 -4.57 -20.17
C TRP A 453 4.50 -4.83 -19.16
N LEU A 454 3.32 -5.25 -19.61
CA LEU A 454 2.07 -5.15 -18.82
C LEU A 454 1.89 -3.73 -18.29
N LEU A 455 2.16 -2.75 -19.14
CA LEU A 455 2.10 -1.35 -18.79
C LEU A 455 0.71 -0.99 -18.27
N SER A 456 0.70 -0.30 -17.16
CA SER A 456 -0.53 0.16 -16.52
C SER A 456 -0.38 1.63 -16.13
N TRP A 457 -1.49 2.36 -16.09
CA TRP A 457 -1.45 3.78 -15.76
C TRP A 457 -2.68 4.23 -14.99
N THR A 458 -2.56 5.32 -14.25
CA THR A 458 -3.68 5.92 -13.51
C THR A 458 -3.56 7.43 -13.46
N ILE A 459 -4.71 8.09 -13.45
CA ILE A 459 -4.86 9.51 -13.20
C ILE A 459 -5.83 9.69 -12.06
N ASN A 460 -5.35 10.16 -10.93
CA ASN A 460 -6.18 10.55 -9.80
C ASN A 460 -6.86 11.90 -10.08
N ARG A 461 -7.70 12.37 -9.16
CA ARG A 461 -8.27 13.73 -9.26
C ARG A 461 -7.15 14.75 -9.41
N GLN A 462 -7.25 15.60 -10.41
CA GLN A 462 -6.29 16.70 -10.64
C GLN A 462 -6.77 17.95 -9.87
N GLY A 463 -6.00 18.96 -9.51
CA GLY A 463 -4.60 18.99 -9.09
C GLY A 463 -4.27 18.13 -7.90
N GLN A 464 -3.54 17.14 -8.20
CA GLN A 464 -3.06 16.18 -7.20
C GLN A 464 -1.94 16.75 -6.33
N PHE A 465 -1.26 17.77 -6.81
CA PHE A 465 -0.31 18.57 -6.05
C PHE A 465 -0.88 19.98 -5.88
N LYS A 466 -0.70 20.61 -4.72
CA LYS A 466 -1.21 21.96 -4.45
C LYS A 466 -0.65 23.00 -5.41
N GLU A 467 0.59 22.78 -5.84
CA GLU A 467 1.29 23.69 -6.76
C GLU A 467 1.06 23.36 -8.24
N GLN A 468 0.33 22.28 -8.55
CA GLN A 468 0.04 21.86 -9.92
C GLN A 468 -0.78 22.91 -10.63
N LYS A 469 -0.39 23.29 -11.86
CA LYS A 469 -1.14 24.21 -12.69
C LYS A 469 -2.45 23.56 -13.15
N LYS A 470 -3.45 24.40 -13.44
CA LYS A 470 -4.81 23.91 -13.77
C LYS A 470 -4.89 23.15 -15.09
N ASP A 471 -3.99 23.42 -16.01
CA ASP A 471 -3.87 22.78 -17.31
C ASP A 471 -2.95 21.56 -17.31
N GLU A 472 -2.14 21.38 -16.27
CA GLU A 472 -1.27 20.22 -16.11
C GLU A 472 -2.05 18.97 -15.66
N VAL A 473 -1.70 17.84 -16.25
CA VAL A 473 -2.19 16.51 -15.89
C VAL A 473 -1.00 15.63 -15.50
N CYS A 474 -1.05 15.05 -14.31
CA CYS A 474 -0.07 14.10 -13.82
C CYS A 474 -0.61 12.68 -14.00
N VAL A 475 0.14 11.86 -14.71
CA VAL A 475 -0.18 10.45 -14.99
C VAL A 475 0.88 9.59 -14.32
N TRP A 476 0.45 8.64 -13.49
CA TRP A 476 1.35 7.61 -13.00
C TRP A 476 1.29 6.40 -13.93
N VAL A 477 2.43 6.04 -14.47
CA VAL A 477 2.64 4.91 -15.39
C VAL A 477 3.53 3.90 -14.69
N TYR A 478 3.23 2.60 -14.74
CA TYR A 478 4.08 1.58 -14.14
C TYR A 478 4.05 0.26 -14.88
N SER A 479 5.07 -0.56 -14.63
CA SER A 479 5.19 -1.92 -15.15
C SER A 479 5.77 -2.87 -14.12
N LEU A 480 5.37 -4.14 -14.21
CA LEU A 480 5.96 -5.26 -13.47
C LEU A 480 7.03 -5.98 -14.30
N PHE A 481 6.96 -5.91 -15.63
CA PHE A 481 7.87 -6.62 -16.54
C PHE A 481 8.96 -5.68 -17.04
N THR A 482 9.86 -5.31 -16.15
CA THR A 482 10.90 -4.31 -16.42
C THR A 482 12.07 -4.81 -17.25
N ASP A 483 12.20 -6.15 -17.41
CA ASP A 483 13.31 -6.83 -18.08
C ASP A 483 13.05 -7.20 -19.55
N VAL A 484 11.85 -6.94 -20.08
CA VAL A 484 11.47 -7.26 -21.45
C VAL A 484 11.43 -6.02 -22.33
N ALA A 485 11.65 -6.18 -23.63
CA ALA A 485 11.55 -5.09 -24.60
C ALA A 485 10.09 -4.63 -24.72
N GLY A 486 9.88 -3.31 -24.83
CA GLY A 486 8.57 -2.72 -25.08
C GLY A 486 8.06 -2.94 -26.51
N ASP A 487 6.81 -2.55 -26.72
CA ASP A 487 6.14 -2.72 -28.02
C ASP A 487 6.50 -1.61 -29.01
N TYR A 488 6.70 -0.40 -28.54
CA TYR A 488 7.20 0.75 -29.29
C TYR A 488 8.71 0.93 -29.06
N VAL A 489 9.10 1.10 -27.82
CA VAL A 489 10.51 1.22 -27.40
C VAL A 489 11.11 -0.16 -27.27
N LYS A 490 11.94 -0.56 -28.21
CA LYS A 490 12.50 -1.92 -28.33
C LYS A 490 13.63 -2.21 -27.34
N LYS A 491 13.49 -1.80 -26.08
CA LYS A 491 14.42 -2.12 -24.99
C LYS A 491 13.69 -2.32 -23.65
N PRO A 492 14.32 -2.95 -22.64
CA PRO A 492 13.75 -3.13 -21.33
C PRO A 492 13.38 -1.80 -20.66
N MET A 493 12.24 -1.75 -19.94
CA MET A 493 11.79 -0.52 -19.26
C MET A 493 12.86 0.04 -18.32
N LYS A 494 13.52 -0.81 -17.55
CA LYS A 494 14.59 -0.40 -16.60
C LYS A 494 15.79 0.31 -17.24
N GLU A 495 15.95 0.23 -18.55
CA GLU A 495 17.00 0.89 -19.31
C GLU A 495 16.50 2.15 -20.03
N CYS A 496 15.21 2.47 -19.87
CA CYS A 496 14.58 3.58 -20.56
C CYS A 496 14.76 4.91 -19.82
N THR A 497 14.86 5.99 -20.59
CA THR A 497 14.68 7.36 -20.09
C THR A 497 13.19 7.65 -19.89
N GLY A 498 12.85 8.73 -19.18
CA GLY A 498 11.47 9.14 -19.00
C GLY A 498 10.78 9.50 -20.33
N GLU A 499 11.53 10.06 -21.29
CA GLU A 499 11.05 10.30 -22.66
C GLU A 499 10.61 8.98 -23.32
N GLU A 500 11.44 7.93 -23.22
CA GLU A 500 11.15 6.62 -23.81
C GLU A 500 9.98 5.91 -23.12
N ILE A 501 9.89 5.95 -21.78
CA ILE A 501 8.72 5.41 -21.05
C ILE A 501 7.45 6.16 -21.46
N THR A 502 7.55 7.48 -21.63
CA THR A 502 6.43 8.28 -22.10
C THR A 502 6.03 7.89 -23.51
N ALA A 503 6.98 7.68 -24.41
CA ALA A 503 6.72 7.25 -25.79
C ALA A 503 5.98 5.89 -25.84
N GLU A 504 6.40 4.91 -25.03
CA GLU A 504 5.71 3.63 -24.90
C GLU A 504 4.28 3.80 -24.40
N TRP A 505 4.06 4.66 -23.37
CA TRP A 505 2.73 4.95 -22.88
C TRP A 505 1.85 5.65 -23.94
N LEU A 506 2.39 6.64 -24.67
CA LEU A 506 1.67 7.33 -25.76
C LEU A 506 1.24 6.36 -26.87
N TYR A 507 2.09 5.38 -27.21
CA TYR A 507 1.75 4.31 -28.14
C TYR A 507 0.52 3.53 -27.64
N HIS A 508 0.52 3.13 -26.37
CA HIS A 508 -0.56 2.34 -25.78
C HIS A 508 -1.86 3.11 -25.54
N ILE A 509 -1.85 4.43 -25.54
CA ILE A 509 -3.08 5.24 -25.52
C ILE A 509 -3.57 5.66 -26.92
N GLY A 510 -2.88 5.24 -27.97
CA GLY A 510 -3.29 5.38 -29.36
C GLY A 510 -2.89 6.70 -30.03
N ILE A 511 -1.82 7.33 -29.58
CA ILE A 511 -1.21 8.45 -30.31
C ILE A 511 -0.65 7.93 -31.63
N PRO A 512 -0.83 8.65 -32.78
CA PRO A 512 -0.26 8.28 -34.06
C PRO A 512 1.27 8.11 -33.97
N VAL A 513 1.79 7.01 -34.55
CA VAL A 513 3.20 6.61 -34.43
C VAL A 513 4.18 7.69 -34.88
N ASP A 514 3.83 8.46 -35.90
CA ASP A 514 4.63 9.56 -36.44
C ASP A 514 4.69 10.81 -35.55
N GLU A 515 3.92 10.84 -34.48
CA GLU A 515 3.85 11.98 -33.55
C GLU A 515 4.38 11.66 -32.15
N ILE A 516 4.58 10.36 -31.84
CA ILE A 516 4.93 9.91 -30.50
C ILE A 516 6.22 10.53 -29.98
N ASP A 517 7.31 10.47 -30.77
CA ASP A 517 8.63 10.94 -30.33
C ASP A 517 8.64 12.46 -30.09
N GLU A 518 7.96 13.20 -30.93
CA GLU A 518 7.86 14.65 -30.79
C GLU A 518 7.06 15.03 -29.54
N LEU A 519 5.91 14.40 -29.32
CA LEU A 519 5.07 14.66 -28.15
C LEU A 519 5.75 14.20 -26.85
N ALA A 520 6.37 13.03 -26.83
CA ALA A 520 7.09 12.54 -25.67
C ALA A 520 8.20 13.51 -25.26
N LYS A 521 9.01 13.95 -26.22
CA LYS A 521 10.16 14.81 -26.00
C LYS A 521 9.84 16.23 -25.60
N ASN A 522 8.88 16.86 -26.29
CA ASN A 522 8.69 18.31 -26.21
C ASN A 522 7.43 18.74 -25.44
N HIS A 523 6.49 17.83 -25.17
CA HIS A 523 5.19 18.12 -24.55
C HIS A 523 4.97 17.39 -23.22
N CYS A 524 5.97 16.63 -22.76
CA CYS A 524 5.91 15.90 -21.50
C CYS A 524 7.16 16.15 -20.66
N LEU A 525 7.00 16.00 -19.34
CA LEU A 525 8.11 15.84 -18.39
C LEU A 525 7.89 14.53 -17.63
N SER A 526 8.96 13.82 -17.33
CA SER A 526 8.83 12.52 -16.65
C SER A 526 9.89 12.36 -15.57
N LEU A 527 9.46 11.91 -14.39
CA LEU A 527 10.34 11.45 -13.33
C LEU A 527 10.12 9.95 -13.11
N ILE A 528 11.21 9.22 -13.14
CA ILE A 528 11.24 7.76 -13.03
C ILE A 528 11.66 7.36 -11.62
N HIS A 529 11.13 6.23 -11.15
CA HIS A 529 11.65 5.52 -9.98
C HIS A 529 11.45 4.00 -10.13
N ILE A 530 12.47 3.25 -9.79
CA ILE A 530 12.57 1.80 -9.91
C ILE A 530 13.07 1.20 -8.60
#